data_40bacaa268a35d5ab560080bf4a93f02
#
_entry.id   40bacaa268a35d5ab560080bf4a93f02
#
_cell.length_a   1.000
_cell.length_b   1.000
_cell.length_c   1.000
_cell.angle_alpha   90.00
_cell.angle_beta   90.00
_cell.angle_gamma   90.00
#
_symmetry.space_group_name_H-M   'P 1'
#
loop_
_entity.id
_entity.type
_entity.pdbx_description
1 polymer ?
#
loop_
_entity_poly.entity_id
_entity_poly.type
_entity_poly.pdbx_seq_one_letter_code
_entity_poly.pdbx_strand_id
1 'polypeptide(L)'
;YGEFYERPIDDEELIREGEKIAQQIIERLRMRPELEDVPILIGLFKQEARNSIVPGSYLQYAVSSPGKNSLGDWVQLKEKYVSFPMSSPEDIYRDINDAFNKFKHEIDLYFSNITSVIGTGFYKENRIQKLEVEIPIQFFGTAEIIGFTQYLTGVMLSKLPQDLPVVISITSMNGPEALIKKMPNEDEPFVHIYE
;
A
#
# COMPACT_ATOMS: atom_id res chain seq x y z
N TYR A 1 -12.09 -7.68 -29.27
CA TYR A 1 -11.48 -7.03 -28.09
C TYR A 1 -10.09 -6.64 -28.50
N GLY A 2 -9.74 -5.32 -28.48
CA GLY A 2 -8.46 -4.80 -28.93
C GLY A 2 -7.32 -5.21 -27.99
N GLU A 3 -6.11 -5.28 -28.54
CA GLU A 3 -4.90 -5.44 -27.75
C GLU A 3 -4.69 -4.21 -26.85
N PHE A 4 -4.34 -4.42 -25.58
CA PHE A 4 -4.01 -3.34 -24.68
C PHE A 4 -2.53 -3.00 -24.85
N TYR A 5 -2.26 -1.76 -25.20
CA TYR A 5 -0.90 -1.24 -25.26
C TYR A 5 -0.65 -0.38 -24.02
N GLU A 6 0.36 -0.71 -23.25
CA GLU A 6 0.86 0.12 -22.15
C GLU A 6 2.01 0.99 -22.67
N ARG A 7 1.92 2.28 -22.42
CA ARG A 7 2.99 3.22 -22.71
C ARG A 7 3.39 3.89 -21.39
N PRO A 8 4.58 3.61 -20.87
CA PRO A 8 5.08 4.31 -19.69
C PRO A 8 5.23 5.80 -20.01
N ILE A 9 4.75 6.64 -19.08
CA ILE A 9 4.92 8.08 -19.12
C ILE A 9 6.00 8.43 -18.10
N ASP A 10 6.97 9.25 -18.50
CA ASP A 10 8.01 9.73 -17.63
C ASP A 10 7.44 10.65 -16.54
N ASP A 11 8.00 10.59 -15.33
CA ASP A 11 7.52 11.35 -14.18
C ASP A 11 7.55 12.87 -14.45
N GLU A 12 8.59 13.36 -15.12
CA GLU A 12 8.71 14.77 -15.48
C GLU A 12 7.59 15.20 -16.46
N GLU A 13 7.26 14.36 -17.44
CA GLU A 13 6.18 14.62 -18.38
C GLU A 13 4.83 14.56 -17.68
N LEU A 14 4.61 13.56 -16.82
CA LEU A 14 3.38 13.40 -16.05
C LEU A 14 3.12 14.61 -15.14
N ILE A 15 4.15 15.06 -14.43
CA ILE A 15 4.08 16.24 -13.56
C ILE A 15 3.73 17.48 -14.41
N ARG A 16 4.52 17.78 -15.45
CA ARG A 16 4.34 18.97 -16.29
C ARG A 16 2.95 19.06 -16.91
N GLU A 17 2.47 17.98 -17.49
CA GLU A 17 1.15 17.97 -18.14
C GLU A 17 0.03 17.85 -17.11
N GLY A 18 0.25 17.10 -16.02
CA GLY A 18 -0.69 16.98 -14.90
C GLY A 18 -0.97 18.32 -14.21
N GLU A 19 0.04 19.15 -14.00
CA GLU A 19 -0.13 20.51 -13.43
C GLU A 19 -0.99 21.41 -14.31
N LYS A 20 -0.77 21.37 -15.64
CA LYS A 20 -1.60 22.13 -16.61
C LYS A 20 -3.06 21.69 -16.59
N ILE A 21 -3.28 20.37 -16.57
CA ILE A 21 -4.64 19.81 -16.52
C ILE A 21 -5.30 20.16 -15.19
N ALA A 22 -4.58 20.05 -14.08
CA ALA A 22 -5.06 20.40 -12.74
C ALA A 22 -5.53 21.87 -12.67
N GLN A 23 -4.77 22.79 -13.25
CA GLN A 23 -5.16 24.20 -13.32
C GLN A 23 -6.46 24.38 -14.12
N GLN A 24 -6.61 23.72 -15.26
CA GLN A 24 -7.85 23.77 -16.04
C GLN A 24 -9.05 23.18 -15.29
N ILE A 25 -8.82 22.13 -14.50
CA ILE A 25 -9.86 21.51 -13.65
C ILE A 25 -10.34 22.51 -12.59
N ILE A 26 -9.42 23.20 -11.90
CA ILE A 26 -9.77 24.22 -10.91
C ILE A 26 -10.60 25.35 -11.55
N GLU A 27 -10.19 25.88 -12.69
CA GLU A 27 -10.92 26.92 -13.40
C GLU A 27 -12.37 26.49 -13.72
N ARG A 28 -12.56 25.24 -14.16
CA ARG A 28 -13.89 24.70 -14.45
C ARG A 28 -14.72 24.46 -13.17
N LEU A 29 -14.10 23.97 -12.11
CA LEU A 29 -14.79 23.74 -10.84
C LEU A 29 -15.26 25.03 -10.21
N ARG A 30 -14.47 26.11 -10.32
CA ARG A 30 -14.80 27.43 -9.79
C ARG A 30 -15.92 28.16 -10.54
N MET A 31 -16.31 27.66 -11.72
CA MET A 31 -17.52 28.14 -12.39
C MET A 31 -18.82 27.69 -11.69
N ARG A 32 -18.72 26.78 -10.71
CA ARG A 32 -19.87 26.32 -9.93
C ARG A 32 -19.95 27.13 -8.63
N PRO A 33 -21.08 27.85 -8.37
CA PRO A 33 -21.22 28.67 -7.18
C PRO A 33 -21.02 27.89 -5.87
N GLU A 34 -21.44 26.63 -5.85
CA GLU A 34 -21.34 25.77 -4.64
C GLU A 34 -19.88 25.45 -4.27
N LEU A 35 -18.94 25.63 -5.19
CA LEU A 35 -17.52 25.35 -4.99
C LEU A 35 -16.68 26.63 -4.85
N GLU A 36 -17.27 27.81 -4.91
CA GLU A 36 -16.54 29.08 -4.88
C GLU A 36 -15.73 29.24 -3.57
N ASP A 37 -16.37 29.00 -2.43
CA ASP A 37 -15.78 29.19 -1.09
C ASP A 37 -15.24 27.90 -0.45
N VAL A 38 -15.05 26.84 -1.22
CA VAL A 38 -14.54 25.56 -0.72
C VAL A 38 -13.07 25.41 -1.07
N PRO A 39 -12.17 25.02 -0.13
CA PRO A 39 -10.81 24.66 -0.49
C PRO A 39 -10.83 23.36 -1.34
N ILE A 40 -10.07 23.34 -2.45
CA ILE A 40 -9.99 22.19 -3.34
C ILE A 40 -8.55 21.69 -3.41
N LEU A 41 -8.33 20.43 -3.04
CA LEU A 41 -7.04 19.76 -3.17
C LEU A 41 -7.04 18.91 -4.44
N ILE A 42 -5.99 19.04 -5.25
CA ILE A 42 -5.73 18.17 -6.40
C ILE A 42 -4.42 17.44 -6.16
N GLY A 43 -4.46 16.10 -6.24
CA GLY A 43 -3.29 15.23 -6.21
C GLY A 43 -3.00 14.65 -7.59
N LEU A 44 -1.73 14.61 -7.99
CA LEU A 44 -1.27 13.90 -9.18
C LEU A 44 -0.92 12.48 -8.80
N PHE A 45 -1.68 11.53 -9.31
CA PHE A 45 -1.50 10.09 -9.09
C PHE A 45 -0.86 9.44 -10.31
N LYS A 46 0.28 8.76 -10.08
CA LYS A 46 0.91 7.90 -11.08
C LYS A 46 0.36 6.49 -10.93
N GLN A 47 -0.39 6.04 -11.92
CA GLN A 47 -0.87 4.68 -11.96
C GLN A 47 0.26 3.75 -12.42
N GLU A 48 0.42 2.63 -11.72
CA GLU A 48 1.34 1.56 -12.12
C GLU A 48 0.75 0.70 -13.26
N ALA A 49 1.61 -0.15 -13.86
CA ALA A 49 1.21 -1.09 -14.89
C ALA A 49 0.07 -2.01 -14.40
N ARG A 50 -0.79 -2.46 -15.31
CA ARG A 50 -1.98 -3.26 -14.98
C ARG A 50 -1.68 -4.56 -14.22
N ASN A 51 -0.50 -5.14 -14.43
CA ASN A 51 -0.03 -6.34 -13.74
C ASN A 51 0.73 -6.05 -12.45
N SER A 52 0.83 -4.78 -12.04
CA SER A 52 1.46 -4.41 -10.76
C SER A 52 0.56 -4.83 -9.59
N ILE A 53 1.21 -5.30 -8.51
CA ILE A 53 0.55 -5.63 -7.24
C ILE A 53 0.01 -4.36 -6.56
N VAL A 54 0.67 -3.22 -6.80
CA VAL A 54 0.28 -1.92 -6.24
C VAL A 54 -0.37 -1.03 -7.31
N PRO A 55 -1.42 -0.27 -6.95
CA PRO A 55 -2.15 0.55 -7.93
C PRO A 55 -1.36 1.76 -8.42
N GLY A 56 -0.36 2.20 -7.67
CA GLY A 56 0.44 3.40 -7.93
C GLY A 56 0.65 4.25 -6.69
N SER A 57 1.17 5.47 -6.89
CA SER A 57 1.45 6.42 -5.80
C SER A 57 1.15 7.85 -6.21
N TYR A 58 0.89 8.72 -5.22
CA TYR A 58 0.80 10.14 -5.45
C TYR A 58 2.19 10.76 -5.57
N LEU A 59 2.41 11.56 -6.60
CA LEU A 59 3.67 12.27 -6.84
C LEU A 59 3.69 13.61 -6.09
N GLN A 60 2.61 14.37 -6.18
CA GLN A 60 2.48 15.69 -5.57
C GLN A 60 1.02 16.12 -5.44
N TYR A 61 0.77 17.14 -4.64
CA TYR A 61 -0.54 17.78 -4.53
C TYR A 61 -0.41 19.30 -4.46
N ALA A 62 -1.49 19.99 -4.82
CA ALA A 62 -1.64 21.42 -4.60
C ALA A 62 -3.05 21.74 -4.13
N VAL A 63 -3.21 22.88 -3.46
CA VAL A 63 -4.49 23.34 -2.92
C VAL A 63 -4.88 24.66 -3.57
N SER A 64 -6.10 24.75 -4.06
CA SER A 64 -6.76 26.01 -4.40
C SER A 64 -7.53 26.54 -3.19
N SER A 65 -7.15 27.68 -2.68
CA SER A 65 -7.85 28.34 -1.57
C SER A 65 -9.24 28.82 -1.98
N PRO A 66 -10.18 28.99 -1.02
CA PRO A 66 -11.48 29.55 -1.28
C PRO A 66 -11.40 30.86 -2.08
N GLY A 67 -12.28 31.04 -3.05
CA GLY A 67 -12.36 32.25 -3.91
C GLY A 67 -11.22 32.41 -4.92
N LYS A 68 -10.29 31.43 -5.01
CA LYS A 68 -9.17 31.49 -5.96
C LYS A 68 -9.37 30.55 -7.13
N ASN A 69 -9.15 31.04 -8.36
CA ASN A 69 -9.19 30.27 -9.59
C ASN A 69 -7.83 29.61 -9.95
N SER A 70 -6.86 29.67 -9.04
CA SER A 70 -5.53 29.09 -9.26
C SER A 70 -5.17 28.12 -8.17
N LEU A 71 -4.32 27.16 -8.51
CA LEU A 71 -3.62 26.32 -7.54
C LEU A 71 -2.52 27.11 -6.85
N GLY A 72 -2.24 26.78 -5.57
CA GLY A 72 -1.07 27.21 -4.84
C GLY A 72 0.17 26.40 -5.24
N ASP A 73 1.20 26.48 -4.39
CA ASP A 73 2.44 25.75 -4.61
C ASP A 73 2.22 24.23 -4.55
N TRP A 74 2.92 23.51 -5.42
CA TRP A 74 2.91 22.06 -5.44
C TRP A 74 3.83 21.49 -4.35
N VAL A 75 3.27 20.59 -3.56
CA VAL A 75 3.99 19.85 -2.50
C VAL A 75 4.29 18.45 -3.01
N GLN A 76 5.57 18.13 -3.16
CA GLN A 76 5.99 16.79 -3.58
C GLN A 76 5.78 15.77 -2.47
N LEU A 77 5.21 14.63 -2.83
CA LEU A 77 5.02 13.47 -1.98
C LEU A 77 6.06 12.42 -2.39
N LYS A 78 7.05 12.18 -1.55
CA LYS A 78 8.06 11.15 -1.78
C LYS A 78 7.54 9.80 -1.30
N GLU A 79 6.46 9.35 -1.92
CA GLU A 79 5.76 8.11 -1.58
C GLU A 79 6.10 7.01 -2.58
N LYS A 80 6.30 5.79 -2.10
CA LYS A 80 6.59 4.62 -2.92
C LYS A 80 6.06 3.36 -2.25
N TYR A 81 5.50 2.48 -3.06
CA TYR A 81 5.19 1.12 -2.63
C TYR A 81 6.28 0.15 -3.11
N VAL A 82 6.63 -0.79 -2.25
CA VAL A 82 7.70 -1.77 -2.48
C VAL A 82 7.19 -3.15 -2.13
N SER A 83 7.30 -4.10 -3.05
CA SER A 83 6.88 -5.49 -2.83
C SER A 83 8.00 -6.33 -2.22
N PHE A 84 7.67 -7.19 -1.26
CA PHE A 84 8.55 -8.15 -0.61
C PHE A 84 8.07 -9.59 -0.82
N PRO A 85 8.98 -10.59 -0.91
CA PRO A 85 10.43 -10.43 -0.84
C PRO A 85 11.05 -9.90 -2.13
N MET A 86 12.19 -9.22 -2.01
CA MET A 86 13.00 -8.74 -3.12
C MET A 86 14.23 -9.65 -3.30
N SER A 87 14.55 -9.98 -4.57
CA SER A 87 15.75 -10.79 -4.88
C SER A 87 17.06 -10.01 -4.72
N SER A 88 17.03 -8.71 -4.99
CA SER A 88 18.19 -7.82 -4.90
C SER A 88 17.75 -6.46 -4.33
N PRO A 89 17.59 -6.37 -3.00
CA PRO A 89 17.14 -5.14 -2.38
C PRO A 89 18.23 -4.08 -2.40
N GLU A 90 17.85 -2.83 -2.69
CA GLU A 90 18.68 -1.67 -2.40
C GLU A 90 18.91 -1.57 -0.88
N ASP A 91 19.99 -0.89 -0.46
CA ASP A 91 20.38 -0.82 0.96
C ASP A 91 19.24 -0.32 1.87
N ILE A 92 18.45 0.62 1.39
CA ILE A 92 17.32 1.21 2.11
C ILE A 92 16.20 0.20 2.43
N TYR A 93 16.06 -0.88 1.66
CA TYR A 93 15.03 -1.90 1.85
C TYR A 93 15.55 -3.17 2.50
N ARG A 94 16.89 -3.30 2.67
CA ARG A 94 17.56 -4.54 3.06
C ARG A 94 17.07 -5.08 4.41
N ASP A 95 17.02 -4.23 5.43
CA ASP A 95 16.64 -4.66 6.78
C ASP A 95 15.21 -5.20 6.84
N ILE A 96 14.29 -4.52 6.16
CA ILE A 96 12.89 -4.97 6.08
C ILE A 96 12.76 -6.23 5.23
N ASN A 97 13.50 -6.31 4.12
CA ASN A 97 13.51 -7.50 3.28
C ASN A 97 14.05 -8.72 4.02
N ASP A 98 15.10 -8.57 4.80
CA ASP A 98 15.68 -9.65 5.61
C ASP A 98 14.71 -10.09 6.73
N ALA A 99 14.06 -9.14 7.40
CA ALA A 99 13.03 -9.44 8.38
C ALA A 99 11.84 -10.16 7.74
N PHE A 100 11.39 -9.70 6.58
CA PHE A 100 10.30 -10.32 5.82
C PHE A 100 10.66 -11.73 5.33
N ASN A 101 11.88 -11.95 4.86
CA ASN A 101 12.34 -13.28 4.46
C ASN A 101 12.34 -14.27 5.63
N LYS A 102 12.77 -13.83 6.83
CA LYS A 102 12.71 -14.65 8.07
C LYS A 102 11.26 -14.96 8.44
N PHE A 103 10.38 -13.97 8.37
CA PHE A 103 8.95 -14.12 8.61
C PHE A 103 8.33 -15.14 7.64
N LYS A 104 8.56 -14.97 6.34
CA LYS A 104 8.09 -15.89 5.30
C LYS A 104 8.61 -17.32 5.51
N HIS A 105 9.89 -17.47 5.84
CA HIS A 105 10.50 -18.78 6.06
C HIS A 105 9.83 -19.58 7.19
N GLU A 106 9.48 -18.93 8.32
CA GLU A 106 8.73 -19.58 9.40
C GLU A 106 7.35 -20.07 8.94
N ILE A 107 6.67 -19.27 8.11
CA ILE A 107 5.37 -19.65 7.55
C ILE A 107 5.51 -20.86 6.63
N ASP A 108 6.50 -20.86 5.74
CA ASP A 108 6.76 -21.95 4.80
C ASP A 108 7.12 -23.26 5.54
N LEU A 109 7.76 -23.19 6.71
CA LEU A 109 8.04 -24.35 7.57
C LEU A 109 6.79 -24.94 8.22
N TYR A 110 5.85 -24.08 8.60
CA TYR A 110 4.62 -24.51 9.28
C TYR A 110 3.60 -25.10 8.30
N PHE A 111 3.45 -24.50 7.11
CA PHE A 111 2.54 -24.91 6.07
C PHE A 111 3.25 -25.00 4.71
N SER A 112 3.67 -26.22 4.35
CA SER A 112 4.30 -26.49 3.04
C SER A 112 3.40 -26.21 1.82
N ASN A 113 2.11 -25.99 2.02
CA ASN A 113 1.11 -25.77 0.96
C ASN A 113 0.66 -24.31 0.81
N ILE A 114 1.28 -23.36 1.53
CA ILE A 114 1.02 -21.93 1.31
C ILE A 114 1.72 -21.50 0.03
N THR A 115 0.94 -21.06 -0.95
CA THR A 115 1.42 -20.79 -2.31
C THR A 115 2.17 -19.49 -2.45
N SER A 116 1.84 -18.48 -1.65
CA SER A 116 2.57 -17.21 -1.69
C SER A 116 2.34 -16.38 -0.42
N VAL A 117 3.42 -15.79 0.10
CA VAL A 117 3.37 -14.74 1.12
C VAL A 117 3.98 -13.50 0.49
N ILE A 118 3.17 -12.48 0.26
CA ILE A 118 3.57 -11.24 -0.39
C ILE A 118 3.37 -10.09 0.60
N GLY A 119 4.41 -9.27 0.76
CA GLY A 119 4.36 -8.05 1.54
C GLY A 119 4.43 -6.83 0.64
N THR A 120 3.65 -5.80 0.98
CA THR A 120 3.68 -4.49 0.34
C THR A 120 4.02 -3.44 1.38
N GLY A 121 5.22 -2.87 1.30
CA GLY A 121 5.68 -1.79 2.15
C GLY A 121 5.33 -0.43 1.57
N PHE A 122 4.68 0.42 2.35
CA PHE A 122 4.49 1.82 2.01
C PHE A 122 5.62 2.65 2.60
N TYR A 123 6.37 3.33 1.74
CA TYR A 123 7.49 4.20 2.09
C TYR A 123 7.14 5.66 1.87
N LYS A 124 7.53 6.52 2.80
CA LYS A 124 7.48 7.97 2.68
C LYS A 124 8.83 8.54 3.08
N GLU A 125 9.40 9.40 2.23
CA GLU A 125 10.73 9.96 2.46
C GLU A 125 11.79 8.89 2.80
N ASN A 126 11.75 7.77 2.07
CA ASN A 126 12.64 6.63 2.24
C ASN A 126 12.50 5.88 3.58
N ARG A 127 11.45 6.13 4.36
CA ARG A 127 11.15 5.40 5.59
C ARG A 127 9.88 4.59 5.41
N ILE A 128 9.93 3.33 5.83
CA ILE A 128 8.73 2.49 5.83
C ILE A 128 7.73 3.03 6.85
N GLN A 129 6.48 3.17 6.41
CA GLN A 129 5.37 3.67 7.24
C GLN A 129 4.41 2.55 7.62
N LYS A 130 4.29 1.53 6.77
CA LYS A 130 3.39 0.41 6.96
C LYS A 130 3.83 -0.77 6.12
N LEU A 131 3.60 -2.00 6.61
CA LEU A 131 3.73 -3.24 5.87
C LEU A 131 2.37 -3.94 5.82
N GLU A 132 1.87 -4.20 4.63
CA GLU A 132 0.69 -5.02 4.38
C GLU A 132 1.14 -6.37 3.84
N VAL A 133 0.60 -7.45 4.40
CA VAL A 133 0.94 -8.82 4.00
C VAL A 133 -0.32 -9.56 3.60
N GLU A 134 -0.30 -10.18 2.44
CA GLU A 134 -1.38 -11.04 1.96
C GLU A 134 -0.93 -12.50 1.98
N ILE A 135 -1.76 -13.35 2.59
CA ILE A 135 -1.52 -14.80 2.72
C ILE A 135 -2.75 -15.55 2.23
N PRO A 136 -2.74 -16.01 0.97
CA PRO A 136 -3.79 -16.89 0.46
C PRO A 136 -3.59 -18.30 1.02
N ILE A 137 -4.65 -18.86 1.59
CA ILE A 137 -4.68 -20.22 2.16
C ILE A 137 -5.60 -21.14 1.35
N GLN A 138 -5.37 -22.44 1.47
CA GLN A 138 -6.17 -23.48 0.79
C GLN A 138 -6.97 -24.37 1.75
N PHE A 139 -6.92 -24.09 3.05
CA PHE A 139 -7.68 -24.79 4.07
C PHE A 139 -8.83 -23.90 4.59
N PHE A 140 -9.90 -24.54 5.08
CA PHE A 140 -11.17 -23.85 5.38
C PHE A 140 -11.73 -24.22 6.77
N GLY A 141 -11.04 -25.06 7.54
CA GLY A 141 -11.52 -25.45 8.86
C GLY A 141 -11.35 -24.29 9.87
N THR A 142 -12.43 -23.88 10.56
CA THR A 142 -12.37 -22.77 11.53
C THR A 142 -11.27 -22.97 12.58
N ALA A 143 -11.09 -24.21 13.09
CA ALA A 143 -10.02 -24.51 14.06
C ALA A 143 -8.63 -24.33 13.46
N GLU A 144 -8.44 -24.69 12.18
CA GLU A 144 -7.17 -24.53 11.45
C GLU A 144 -6.87 -23.04 11.23
N ILE A 145 -7.88 -22.25 10.85
CA ILE A 145 -7.77 -20.80 10.65
C ILE A 145 -7.37 -20.12 11.96
N ILE A 146 -8.04 -20.47 13.07
CA ILE A 146 -7.72 -19.94 14.40
C ILE A 146 -6.28 -20.29 14.80
N GLY A 147 -5.88 -21.57 14.67
CA GLY A 147 -4.54 -22.03 15.02
C GLY A 147 -3.46 -21.35 14.16
N PHE A 148 -3.70 -21.24 12.86
CA PHE A 148 -2.80 -20.55 11.94
C PHE A 148 -2.68 -19.06 12.26
N THR A 149 -3.79 -18.38 12.54
CA THR A 149 -3.81 -16.96 12.88
C THR A 149 -3.03 -16.69 14.17
N GLN A 150 -3.18 -17.54 15.19
CA GLN A 150 -2.42 -17.45 16.45
C GLN A 150 -0.91 -17.65 16.22
N TYR A 151 -0.55 -18.68 15.46
CA TYR A 151 0.85 -18.93 15.10
C TYR A 151 1.45 -17.73 14.34
N LEU A 152 0.72 -17.24 13.33
CA LEU A 152 1.16 -16.11 12.51
C LEU A 152 1.36 -14.84 13.31
N THR A 153 0.49 -14.59 14.29
CA THR A 153 0.63 -13.48 15.24
C THR A 153 1.95 -13.56 16.01
N GLY A 154 2.28 -14.75 16.53
CA GLY A 154 3.55 -14.99 17.24
C GLY A 154 4.77 -14.80 16.33
N VAL A 155 4.73 -15.32 15.11
CA VAL A 155 5.81 -15.15 14.12
C VAL A 155 5.99 -13.68 13.74
N MET A 156 4.90 -12.96 13.48
CA MET A 156 4.93 -11.51 13.18
C MET A 156 5.64 -10.74 14.30
N LEU A 157 5.24 -10.95 15.56
CA LEU A 157 5.84 -10.28 16.72
C LEU A 157 7.33 -10.61 16.92
N SER A 158 7.76 -11.81 16.52
CA SER A 158 9.15 -12.25 16.71
C SER A 158 10.08 -11.86 15.57
N LYS A 159 9.58 -11.68 14.33
CA LYS A 159 10.43 -11.51 13.14
C LYS A 159 10.35 -10.13 12.53
N LEU A 160 9.22 -9.42 12.65
CA LEU A 160 9.06 -8.09 12.09
C LEU A 160 9.38 -7.00 13.13
N PRO A 161 9.86 -5.81 12.70
CA PRO A 161 10.17 -4.72 13.61
C PRO A 161 8.97 -4.31 14.47
N GLN A 162 9.22 -4.02 15.75
CA GLN A 162 8.15 -3.73 16.71
C GLN A 162 7.51 -2.36 16.50
N ASP A 163 8.27 -1.41 16.01
CA ASP A 163 7.84 -0.05 15.70
C ASP A 163 7.15 0.08 14.32
N LEU A 164 7.12 -1.01 13.52
CA LEU A 164 6.49 -1.04 12.21
C LEU A 164 4.99 -1.38 12.34
N PRO A 165 4.08 -0.53 11.83
CA PRO A 165 2.69 -0.91 11.61
C PRO A 165 2.60 -2.05 10.60
N VAL A 166 1.93 -3.15 11.00
CA VAL A 166 1.76 -4.34 10.14
C VAL A 166 0.29 -4.70 10.06
N VAL A 167 -0.18 -5.00 8.86
CA VAL A 167 -1.51 -5.57 8.60
C VAL A 167 -1.32 -6.86 7.83
N ILE A 168 -1.85 -7.96 8.34
CA ILE A 168 -1.83 -9.26 7.67
C ILE A 168 -3.26 -9.67 7.36
N SER A 169 -3.54 -9.89 6.07
CA SER A 169 -4.82 -10.41 5.58
C SER A 169 -4.66 -11.86 5.18
N ILE A 170 -5.44 -12.73 5.80
CA ILE A 170 -5.52 -14.16 5.45
C ILE A 170 -6.79 -14.32 4.62
N THR A 171 -6.62 -14.85 3.40
CA THR A 171 -7.72 -14.99 2.44
C THR A 171 -7.78 -16.41 1.92
N SER A 172 -8.99 -16.87 1.60
CA SER A 172 -9.23 -18.12 0.90
C SER A 172 -9.95 -17.87 -0.44
N MET A 173 -10.29 -18.92 -1.15
CA MET A 173 -11.16 -18.81 -2.34
C MET A 173 -12.57 -18.29 -2.01
N ASN A 174 -13.00 -18.40 -0.76
CA ASN A 174 -14.33 -17.95 -0.30
C ASN A 174 -14.33 -16.47 0.13
N GLY A 175 -13.15 -15.88 0.35
CA GLY A 175 -13.00 -14.49 0.77
C GLY A 175 -12.02 -14.31 1.92
N PRO A 176 -12.16 -13.21 2.69
CA PRO A 176 -11.32 -12.97 3.85
C PRO A 176 -11.65 -13.96 4.98
N GLU A 177 -10.63 -14.54 5.58
CA GLU A 177 -10.73 -15.51 6.69
C GLU A 177 -10.27 -14.91 8.02
N ALA A 178 -9.19 -14.13 8.03
CA ALA A 178 -8.72 -13.45 9.22
C ALA A 178 -7.93 -12.18 8.89
N LEU A 179 -7.89 -11.27 9.87
CA LEU A 179 -7.13 -10.03 9.84
C LEU A 179 -6.32 -9.91 11.14
N ILE A 180 -5.02 -9.64 10.98
CA ILE A 180 -4.13 -9.29 12.09
C ILE A 180 -3.64 -7.87 11.85
N LYS A 181 -3.79 -7.00 12.83
CA LYS A 181 -3.31 -5.62 12.76
C LYS A 181 -2.48 -5.28 13.99
N LYS A 182 -1.23 -4.88 13.76
CA LYS A 182 -0.31 -4.39 14.79
C LYS A 182 -0.02 -2.92 14.55
N MET A 183 -0.20 -2.10 15.56
CA MET A 183 0.23 -0.70 15.55
C MET A 183 1.57 -0.56 16.30
N PRO A 184 2.34 0.53 16.05
CA PRO A 184 3.56 0.80 16.78
C PRO A 184 3.30 0.87 18.29
N ASN A 185 4.20 0.28 19.10
CA ASN A 185 4.13 0.31 20.56
C ASN A 185 2.88 -0.34 21.18
N GLU A 186 2.17 -1.17 20.43
CA GLU A 186 1.12 -2.04 20.96
C GLU A 186 1.73 -3.44 21.23
N ASP A 187 1.60 -3.92 22.46
CA ASP A 187 2.08 -5.25 22.86
C ASP A 187 1.18 -6.37 22.35
N GLU A 188 -0.11 -6.09 22.22
CA GLU A 188 -1.13 -7.04 21.75
C GLU A 188 -1.71 -6.58 20.41
N PRO A 189 -1.49 -7.33 19.31
CA PRO A 189 -2.12 -7.05 18.03
C PRO A 189 -3.64 -7.26 18.07
N PHE A 190 -4.38 -6.43 17.34
CA PHE A 190 -5.78 -6.71 17.06
C PHE A 190 -5.87 -7.92 16.11
N VAL A 191 -6.70 -8.90 16.47
CA VAL A 191 -6.96 -10.10 15.66
C VAL A 191 -8.46 -10.24 15.46
N HIS A 192 -8.88 -10.41 14.22
CA HIS A 192 -10.27 -10.67 13.84
C HIS A 192 -10.33 -11.90 12.93
N ILE A 193 -11.23 -12.82 13.24
CA ILE A 193 -11.58 -13.98 12.41
C ILE A 193 -12.97 -13.72 11.83
N TYR A 194 -13.07 -13.79 10.51
CA TYR A 194 -14.35 -13.62 9.82
C TYR A 194 -15.21 -14.89 9.96
N GLU A 195 -16.53 -14.71 10.08
CA GLU A 195 -17.53 -15.80 10.15
C GLU A 195 -18.09 -16.10 8.75
#